data_81985d0683124156ac677839f684b309
#
_entry.id   81985d0683124156ac677839f684b309
#
_cell.length_a   1.000
_cell.length_b   1.000
_cell.length_c   1.000
_cell.angle_alpha   90.00
_cell.angle_beta   90.00
_cell.angle_gamma   90.00
#
_symmetry.space_group_name_H-M   'P 1'
#
loop_
_entity.id
_entity.type
_entity.pdbx_description
1 polymer ?
#
loop_
_entity_poly.entity_id
_entity_poly.type
_entity_poly.pdbx_seq_one_letter_code
_entity_poly.pdbx_strand_id
1 'polypeptide(L)'
;ADAVGYDAGNPLKGRKVHARCDTEGLPLRVVVHSAGIQDRDGAALVLDNIRRRFNWLELIWADGGYNAHQVQAAAAKVPPLRIEIVKRSDDMKGFVVLPRRWVVERTFSWLGRNRRLSKDYENLADTLAAFITMACIQLAIRRLAKT
;
A
#
# COMPACT_ATOMS: atom_id res chain seq x y z
N ALA A 1 -11.96 18.01 -8.52
CA ALA A 1 -11.35 16.80 -7.96
C ALA A 1 -9.85 17.04 -7.79
N ASP A 2 -9.36 16.96 -6.58
CA ASP A 2 -7.94 17.11 -6.30
C ASP A 2 -7.18 15.80 -6.47
N ALA A 3 -5.85 15.91 -6.57
CA ALA A 3 -4.93 14.78 -6.64
C ALA A 3 -5.26 13.72 -7.71
N VAL A 4 -5.93 14.10 -8.79
CA VAL A 4 -6.16 13.24 -9.95
C VAL A 4 -5.02 13.44 -10.95
N GLY A 5 -4.39 12.36 -11.37
CA GLY A 5 -3.28 12.39 -12.33
C GLY A 5 -3.37 11.27 -13.34
N TYR A 6 -2.40 11.24 -14.27
CA TYR A 6 -2.27 10.21 -15.29
C TYR A 6 -1.05 9.35 -14.97
N ASP A 7 -1.24 8.04 -14.94
CA ASP A 7 -0.15 7.07 -14.80
C ASP A 7 0.35 6.67 -16.18
N ALA A 8 1.54 7.12 -16.54
CA ALA A 8 2.14 6.80 -17.84
C ALA A 8 2.58 5.33 -17.96
N GLY A 9 2.86 4.66 -16.85
CA GLY A 9 3.23 3.24 -16.83
C GLY A 9 2.01 2.31 -16.92
N ASN A 10 0.85 2.81 -16.51
CA ASN A 10 -0.41 2.11 -16.57
C ASN A 10 -1.46 3.13 -17.03
N PRO A 11 -1.83 3.22 -18.32
CA PRO A 11 -2.54 4.36 -18.91
C PRO A 11 -3.93 4.59 -18.31
N LEU A 12 -3.96 4.95 -17.04
CA LEU A 12 -5.15 5.22 -16.26
C LEU A 12 -5.09 6.62 -15.65
N LYS A 13 -6.21 7.32 -15.72
CA LYS A 13 -6.41 8.58 -15.02
C LYS A 13 -7.10 8.32 -13.69
N GLY A 14 -6.51 8.81 -12.59
CA GLY A 14 -7.11 8.58 -11.28
C GLY A 14 -6.15 8.87 -10.13
N ARG A 15 -6.33 8.13 -9.06
CA ARG A 15 -5.49 8.16 -7.86
C ARG A 15 -4.86 6.79 -7.63
N LYS A 16 -3.67 6.80 -7.02
CA LYS A 16 -3.03 5.60 -6.49
C LYS A 16 -3.27 5.49 -5.00
N VAL A 17 -3.48 4.27 -4.57
CA VAL A 17 -3.63 3.93 -3.16
C VAL A 17 -2.45 3.04 -2.77
N HIS A 18 -1.61 3.52 -1.86
CA HIS A 18 -0.55 2.73 -1.25
C HIS A 18 -1.00 2.26 0.11
N ALA A 19 -0.82 0.98 0.40
CA ALA A 19 -1.13 0.41 1.70
C ALA A 19 0.09 -0.33 2.24
N ARG A 20 0.37 -0.12 3.53
CA ARG A 20 1.25 -0.95 4.31
C ARG A 20 0.40 -1.81 5.24
N CYS A 21 0.57 -3.12 5.14
CA CYS A 21 -0.16 -4.09 5.92
C CYS A 21 0.78 -4.89 6.82
N ASP A 22 0.27 -5.41 7.92
CA ASP A 22 0.95 -6.45 8.67
C ASP A 22 0.89 -7.80 7.93
N THR A 23 1.47 -8.84 8.51
CA THR A 23 1.50 -10.20 7.93
C THR A 23 0.12 -10.85 7.83
N GLU A 24 -0.84 -10.38 8.60
CA GLU A 24 -2.24 -10.80 8.58
C GLU A 24 -3.10 -10.00 7.58
N GLY A 25 -2.53 -8.97 6.96
CA GLY A 25 -3.21 -8.10 6.01
C GLY A 25 -4.07 -7.01 6.67
N LEU A 26 -3.80 -6.66 7.94
CA LEU A 26 -4.39 -5.47 8.54
C LEU A 26 -3.63 -4.24 8.07
N PRO A 27 -4.30 -3.24 7.48
CA PRO A 27 -3.64 -2.03 7.05
C PRO A 27 -3.13 -1.21 8.24
N LEU A 28 -1.83 -0.95 8.24
CA LEU A 28 -1.15 -0.11 9.22
C LEU A 28 -1.10 1.36 8.79
N ARG A 29 -1.05 1.59 7.48
CA ARG A 29 -1.11 2.91 6.86
C ARG A 29 -1.66 2.81 5.45
N VAL A 30 -2.48 3.78 5.10
CA VAL A 30 -2.98 3.98 3.73
C VAL A 30 -2.68 5.41 3.33
N VAL A 31 -2.20 5.60 2.11
CA VAL A 31 -1.94 6.90 1.49
C VAL A 31 -2.60 6.93 0.13
N VAL A 32 -3.32 8.00 -0.15
CA VAL A 32 -3.96 8.25 -1.44
C VAL A 32 -3.32 9.47 -2.07
N HIS A 33 -2.87 9.33 -3.31
CA HIS A 33 -2.29 10.45 -4.05
C HIS A 33 -2.59 10.36 -5.55
N SER A 34 -2.19 11.40 -6.29
CA SER A 34 -2.34 11.45 -7.74
C SER A 34 -1.66 10.26 -8.43
N ALA A 35 -2.30 9.67 -9.43
CA ALA A 35 -1.71 8.61 -10.23
C ALA A 35 -0.47 9.05 -11.03
N GLY A 36 -0.28 10.36 -11.23
CA GLY A 36 0.93 10.92 -11.84
C GLY A 36 2.19 10.80 -10.97
N ILE A 37 2.05 10.53 -9.66
CA ILE A 37 3.19 10.26 -8.78
C ILE A 37 3.58 8.78 -8.95
N GLN A 38 4.87 8.54 -9.18
CA GLN A 38 5.36 7.16 -9.32
C GLN A 38 5.40 6.44 -7.96
N ASP A 39 5.31 5.11 -7.97
CA ASP A 39 5.24 4.30 -6.76
C ASP A 39 6.47 4.48 -5.87
N ARG A 40 7.66 4.62 -6.48
CA ARG A 40 8.90 4.91 -5.77
C ARG A 40 8.89 6.23 -4.98
N ASP A 41 8.19 7.24 -5.49
CA ASP A 41 8.08 8.55 -4.84
C ASP A 41 7.00 8.51 -3.75
N GLY A 42 5.95 7.69 -3.94
CA GLY A 42 4.93 7.40 -2.93
C GLY A 42 5.46 6.64 -1.71
N ALA A 43 6.58 5.92 -1.84
CA ALA A 43 7.17 5.15 -0.75
C ALA A 43 7.52 6.01 0.47
N ALA A 44 8.07 7.21 0.27
CA ALA A 44 8.40 8.13 1.36
C ALA A 44 7.18 8.49 2.21
N LEU A 45 6.02 8.68 1.58
CA LEU A 45 4.75 8.98 2.25
C LEU A 45 4.25 7.80 3.09
N VAL A 46 4.44 6.57 2.61
CA VAL A 46 4.04 5.35 3.32
C VAL A 46 4.98 5.09 4.51
N LEU A 47 6.26 5.43 4.38
CA LEU A 47 7.27 5.26 5.42
C LEU A 47 7.28 6.40 6.45
N ASP A 48 6.64 7.53 6.13
CA ASP A 48 6.57 8.66 7.04
C ASP A 48 6.02 8.27 8.42
N ASN A 49 6.65 8.80 9.45
CA ASN A 49 6.30 8.55 10.85
C ASN A 49 6.27 7.06 11.29
N ILE A 50 6.90 6.16 10.52
CA ILE A 50 6.84 4.72 10.79
C ILE A 50 7.43 4.38 12.17
N ARG A 51 8.56 4.97 12.54
CA ARG A 51 9.24 4.72 13.84
C ARG A 51 8.46 5.23 15.04
N ARG A 52 7.77 6.34 14.88
CA ARG A 52 6.95 6.90 15.94
C ARG A 52 5.78 5.99 16.29
N ARG A 53 5.21 5.30 15.28
CA ARG A 53 4.02 4.44 15.47
C ARG A 53 4.38 2.97 15.66
N PHE A 54 5.46 2.49 15.02
CA PHE A 54 5.84 1.08 14.96
C PHE A 54 7.36 0.96 15.15
N ASN A 55 7.84 1.29 16.35
CA ASN A 55 9.27 1.27 16.69
C ASN A 55 9.91 -0.13 16.63
N TRP A 56 9.09 -1.18 16.71
CA TRP A 56 9.47 -2.59 16.60
C TRP A 56 9.58 -3.10 15.16
N LEU A 57 9.15 -2.31 14.16
CA LEU A 57 9.15 -2.75 12.77
C LEU A 57 10.58 -2.70 12.19
N GLU A 58 11.06 -3.84 11.69
CA GLU A 58 12.42 -4.00 11.17
C GLU A 58 12.47 -4.32 9.68
N LEU A 59 11.41 -4.93 9.13
CA LEU A 59 11.39 -5.42 7.76
C LEU A 59 10.07 -5.13 7.07
N ILE A 60 10.15 -4.63 5.83
CA ILE A 60 9.02 -4.45 4.93
C ILE A 60 9.31 -5.18 3.62
N TRP A 61 8.36 -5.99 3.17
CA TRP A 61 8.38 -6.53 1.81
C TRP A 61 7.59 -5.61 0.88
N ALA A 62 8.18 -5.25 -0.24
CA ALA A 62 7.56 -4.40 -1.25
C ALA A 62 7.66 -5.03 -2.64
N ASP A 63 6.79 -4.65 -3.54
CA ASP A 63 6.82 -5.11 -4.93
C ASP A 63 7.90 -4.40 -5.77
N GLY A 64 8.05 -4.84 -7.04
CA GLY A 64 9.06 -4.30 -7.95
C GLY A 64 8.92 -2.82 -8.26
N GLY A 65 7.72 -2.23 -8.12
CA GLY A 65 7.49 -0.79 -8.31
C GLY A 65 8.25 0.10 -7.31
N TYR A 66 8.59 -0.48 -6.16
CA TYR A 66 9.37 0.17 -5.11
C TYR A 66 10.89 -0.07 -5.21
N ASN A 67 11.36 -0.74 -6.27
CA ASN A 67 12.78 -1.00 -6.47
C ASN A 67 13.51 0.24 -7.00
N ALA A 68 13.77 1.19 -6.13
CA ALA A 68 14.48 2.42 -6.48
C ALA A 68 15.39 2.88 -5.34
N HIS A 69 16.45 3.59 -5.71
CA HIS A 69 17.39 4.18 -4.75
C HIS A 69 16.68 5.08 -3.72
N GLN A 70 15.66 5.81 -4.14
CA GLN A 70 14.86 6.69 -3.25
C GLN A 70 14.19 5.91 -2.11
N VAL A 71 13.69 4.70 -2.40
CA VAL A 71 13.04 3.84 -1.40
C VAL A 71 14.05 3.33 -0.39
N GLN A 72 15.21 2.89 -0.86
CA GLN A 72 16.31 2.48 0.02
C GLN A 72 16.84 3.64 0.87
N ALA A 73 16.99 4.82 0.27
CA ALA A 73 17.41 6.03 0.99
C ALA A 73 16.37 6.46 2.04
N ALA A 74 15.08 6.30 1.77
CA ALA A 74 14.02 6.57 2.73
C ALA A 74 14.05 5.58 3.90
N ALA A 75 14.30 4.30 3.63
CA ALA A 75 14.45 3.28 4.69
C ALA A 75 15.70 3.51 5.54
N ALA A 76 16.82 3.90 4.93
CA ALA A 76 18.08 4.18 5.62
C ALA A 76 17.98 5.31 6.66
N LYS A 77 17.03 6.23 6.49
CA LYS A 77 16.73 7.30 7.48
C LYS A 77 16.00 6.78 8.72
N VAL A 78 15.60 5.52 8.73
CA VAL A 78 14.74 4.92 9.76
C VAL A 78 15.33 3.58 10.24
N PRO A 79 16.60 3.54 10.72
CA PRO A 79 17.20 2.29 11.17
C PRO A 79 16.47 1.72 12.41
N PRO A 80 16.39 0.38 12.57
CA PRO A 80 16.98 -0.66 11.73
C PRO A 80 16.10 -1.13 10.55
N LEU A 81 15.17 -0.29 10.07
CA LEU A 81 14.22 -0.67 9.02
C LEU A 81 14.94 -1.08 7.72
N ARG A 82 14.58 -2.25 7.20
CA ARG A 82 15.03 -2.76 5.90
C ARG A 82 13.83 -2.94 4.97
N ILE A 83 14.04 -2.73 3.68
CA ILE A 83 13.05 -3.02 2.65
C ILE A 83 13.60 -4.10 1.71
N GLU A 84 12.88 -5.19 1.60
CA GLU A 84 13.16 -6.28 0.67
C GLU A 84 12.18 -6.23 -0.50
N ILE A 85 12.72 -6.16 -1.72
CA ILE A 85 11.89 -6.15 -2.92
C ILE A 85 11.61 -7.58 -3.35
N VAL A 86 10.33 -7.94 -3.35
CA VAL A 86 9.86 -9.23 -3.83
C VAL A 86 9.62 -9.13 -5.35
N LYS A 87 10.57 -9.63 -6.14
CA LYS A 87 10.46 -9.68 -7.60
C LYS A 87 10.02 -11.06 -8.03
N ARG A 88 9.29 -11.11 -9.16
CA ARG A 88 9.14 -12.34 -9.92
C ARG A 88 10.47 -12.60 -10.62
N SER A 89 11.04 -13.80 -10.48
CA SER A 89 12.21 -14.18 -11.29
C SER A 89 11.76 -14.41 -12.72
N ASP A 90 12.58 -13.97 -13.69
CA ASP A 90 12.29 -14.09 -15.12
C ASP A 90 12.19 -15.56 -15.59
N ASP A 91 12.78 -16.49 -14.84
CA ASP A 91 12.74 -17.93 -15.10
C ASP A 91 11.41 -18.61 -14.72
N MET A 92 10.53 -17.91 -14.00
CA MET A 92 9.24 -18.46 -13.57
C MET A 92 8.20 -18.37 -14.69
N LYS A 93 7.92 -19.48 -15.35
CA LYS A 93 6.81 -19.62 -16.30
C LYS A 93 5.49 -19.92 -15.58
N GLY A 94 4.40 -19.27 -15.99
CA GLY A 94 3.07 -19.48 -15.43
C GLY A 94 2.74 -18.65 -14.19
N PHE A 95 1.66 -19.00 -13.50
CA PHE A 95 1.22 -18.33 -12.27
C PHE A 95 2.03 -18.88 -11.09
N VAL A 96 2.79 -18.01 -10.43
CA VAL A 96 3.55 -18.35 -9.23
C VAL A 96 3.12 -17.43 -8.10
N VAL A 97 2.69 -18.01 -6.98
CA VAL A 97 2.39 -17.27 -5.76
C VAL A 97 3.70 -16.85 -5.09
N LEU A 98 4.02 -15.57 -5.19
CA LEU A 98 5.19 -15.03 -4.50
C LEU A 98 4.88 -14.90 -3.01
N PRO A 99 5.76 -15.41 -2.12
CA PRO A 99 5.55 -15.33 -0.68
C PRO A 99 5.27 -13.89 -0.24
N ARG A 100 4.23 -13.71 0.58
CA ARG A 100 3.87 -12.44 1.26
C ARG A 100 3.36 -11.30 0.38
N ARG A 101 3.56 -11.32 -0.93
CA ARG A 101 3.01 -10.29 -1.84
C ARG A 101 1.49 -10.32 -1.88
N TRP A 102 0.89 -11.50 -1.94
CA TRP A 102 -0.56 -11.69 -1.98
C TRP A 102 -1.30 -11.10 -0.77
N VAL A 103 -0.60 -10.78 0.33
CA VAL A 103 -1.21 -10.21 1.55
C VAL A 103 -1.83 -8.85 1.25
N VAL A 104 -1.12 -7.96 0.56
CA VAL A 104 -1.62 -6.63 0.18
C VAL A 104 -2.76 -6.77 -0.85
N GLU A 105 -2.59 -7.63 -1.85
CA GLU A 105 -3.62 -7.90 -2.87
C GLU A 105 -4.91 -8.41 -2.23
N ARG A 106 -4.81 -9.33 -1.27
CA ARG A 106 -5.94 -9.80 -0.47
C ARG A 106 -6.61 -8.68 0.31
N THR A 107 -5.83 -7.80 0.91
CA THR A 107 -6.33 -6.65 1.66
C THR A 107 -7.14 -5.73 0.76
N PHE A 108 -6.63 -5.38 -0.41
CA PHE A 108 -7.37 -4.58 -1.38
C PHE A 108 -8.63 -5.29 -1.87
N SER A 109 -8.59 -6.61 -2.06
CA SER A 109 -9.77 -7.40 -2.39
C SER A 109 -10.86 -7.31 -1.30
N TRP A 110 -10.49 -7.33 -0.02
CA TRP A 110 -11.45 -7.13 1.07
C TRP A 110 -12.03 -5.72 1.10
N LEU A 111 -11.20 -4.71 0.88
CA LEU A 111 -11.66 -3.31 0.81
C LEU A 111 -12.62 -3.10 -0.36
N GLY A 112 -12.34 -3.69 -1.52
CA GLY A 112 -13.18 -3.61 -2.72
C GLY A 112 -14.57 -4.25 -2.56
N ARG A 113 -14.79 -5.10 -1.55
CA ARG A 113 -16.13 -5.62 -1.19
C ARG A 113 -17.04 -4.54 -0.59
N ASN A 114 -16.49 -3.43 -0.12
CA ASN A 114 -17.28 -2.30 0.28
C ASN A 114 -17.74 -1.56 -0.98
N ARG A 115 -19.06 -1.44 -1.15
CA ARG A 115 -19.66 -0.80 -2.33
C ARG A 115 -19.07 0.59 -2.61
N ARG A 116 -18.78 1.36 -1.56
CA ARG A 116 -18.22 2.72 -1.67
C ARG A 116 -16.77 2.73 -2.16
N LEU A 117 -16.04 1.63 -1.98
CA LEU A 117 -14.63 1.49 -2.37
C LEU A 117 -14.44 0.63 -3.64
N SER A 118 -15.51 0.21 -4.29
CA SER A 118 -15.45 -0.55 -5.56
C SER A 118 -14.89 0.28 -6.71
N LYS A 119 -15.02 1.60 -6.63
CA LYS A 119 -14.42 2.62 -7.50
C LYS A 119 -14.10 3.86 -6.67
N ASP A 120 -13.31 4.77 -7.21
CA ASP A 120 -13.10 6.09 -6.63
C ASP A 120 -14.26 7.01 -7.02
N TYR A 121 -15.16 7.26 -6.08
CA TYR A 121 -16.30 8.16 -6.22
C TYR A 121 -16.07 9.52 -5.56
N GLU A 122 -14.91 9.71 -4.92
CA GLU A 122 -14.69 10.87 -4.07
C GLU A 122 -14.06 12.04 -4.85
N ASN A 123 -14.45 13.26 -4.51
CA ASN A 123 -13.84 14.45 -5.07
C ASN A 123 -12.46 14.74 -4.45
N LEU A 124 -12.29 14.45 -3.16
CA LEU A 124 -11.07 14.72 -2.41
C LEU A 124 -10.33 13.42 -2.09
N ALA A 125 -8.99 13.43 -2.20
CA ALA A 125 -8.14 12.30 -1.84
C ALA A 125 -8.27 11.95 -0.35
N ASP A 126 -8.39 12.95 0.51
CA ASP A 126 -8.56 12.75 1.95
C ASP A 126 -9.88 12.06 2.29
N THR A 127 -10.95 12.34 1.55
CA THR A 127 -12.24 11.68 1.73
C THR A 127 -12.12 10.20 1.35
N LEU A 128 -11.46 9.87 0.23
CA LEU A 128 -11.19 8.49 -0.14
C LEU A 128 -10.34 7.78 0.93
N ALA A 129 -9.27 8.40 1.41
CA ALA A 129 -8.42 7.87 2.48
C ALA A 129 -9.20 7.62 3.77
N ALA A 130 -10.14 8.52 4.14
CA ALA A 130 -11.01 8.35 5.29
C ALA A 130 -11.94 7.14 5.15
N PHE A 131 -12.58 6.95 3.98
CA PHE A 131 -13.43 5.77 3.74
C PHE A 131 -12.62 4.46 3.77
N ILE A 132 -11.43 4.45 3.20
CA ILE A 132 -10.53 3.28 3.28
C ILE A 132 -10.18 3.01 4.75
N THR A 133 -9.85 4.04 5.53
CA THR A 133 -9.52 3.90 6.96
C THR A 133 -10.70 3.32 7.74
N MET A 134 -11.93 3.80 7.52
CA MET A 134 -13.13 3.24 8.16
C MET A 134 -13.35 1.77 7.79
N ALA A 135 -13.12 1.39 6.53
CA ALA A 135 -13.22 0.00 6.11
C ALA A 135 -12.14 -0.89 6.77
N CYS A 136 -10.93 -0.35 6.98
CA CYS A 136 -9.87 -1.03 7.72
C CYS A 136 -10.24 -1.23 9.20
N ILE A 137 -10.82 -0.22 9.84
CA ILE A 137 -11.32 -0.31 11.22
C ILE A 137 -12.41 -1.38 11.31
N GLN A 138 -13.37 -1.39 10.39
CA GLN A 138 -14.41 -2.41 10.34
C GLN A 138 -13.82 -3.81 10.20
N LEU A 139 -12.80 -3.99 9.36
CA LEU A 139 -12.10 -5.26 9.19
C LEU A 139 -11.44 -5.72 10.50
N ALA A 140 -10.75 -4.80 11.19
CA ALA A 140 -10.09 -5.06 12.47
C ALA A 140 -11.11 -5.47 13.56
N ILE A 141 -12.21 -4.72 13.69
CA ILE A 141 -13.28 -5.02 14.66
C ILE A 141 -13.89 -6.41 14.38
N ARG A 142 -14.17 -6.74 13.12
CA ARG A 142 -14.71 -8.06 12.76
C ARG A 142 -13.76 -9.21 13.09
N ARG A 143 -12.45 -8.98 13.06
CA ARG A 143 -11.47 -9.99 13.46
C ARG A 143 -11.44 -10.15 14.97
N LEU A 144 -11.41 -9.05 15.71
CA LEU A 144 -11.46 -9.07 17.18
C LEU A 144 -12.72 -9.74 17.70
N ALA A 145 -13.87 -9.55 17.03
CA ALA A 145 -15.13 -10.18 17.43
C ALA A 145 -15.20 -11.69 17.14
N LYS A 146 -14.24 -12.26 16.42
CA LYS A 146 -14.17 -13.71 16.12
C LYS A 146 -13.17 -14.46 16.99
N THR A 147 -12.36 -13.73 17.76
CA THR A 147 -11.45 -14.27 18.78
C THR A 147 -12.16 -14.41 20.10
#